data_967dc81a0d51b84064ed443f49a59740
#
_entry.id   967dc81a0d51b84064ed443f49a59740
#
_cell.length_a   1.000
_cell.length_b   1.000
_cell.length_c   1.000
_cell.angle_alpha   90.00
_cell.angle_beta   90.00
_cell.angle_gamma   90.00
#
_symmetry.space_group_name_H-M   'P 1'
#
loop_
_entity.id
_entity.type
_entity.pdbx_description
1 polymer ?
#
loop_
_entity_poly.entity_id
_entity_poly.type
_entity_poly.pdbx_seq_one_letter_code
_entity_poly.pdbx_strand_id
1 'polypeptide(L)'
;MRPTALLFPLLLALALPAAAQEEETAAPEADPLVRAQLEALGYGFEVDADGDFKLLFDLEEGRSQLAYVISGTEEYGALQVREVWSPAYRTEGDAFPVDVANRLLQASHTGKLGAWVRQDDMAVLVVKVAAGATGAELDAAISYAIHVADGMEAELTNGQDEF
;
A
#
# COMPACT_ATOMS: atom_id res chain seq x y z
N MET A 1 -20.89 65.15 54.66
CA MET A 1 -21.28 64.11 53.66
C MET A 1 -20.03 63.56 53.02
N ARG A 2 -19.67 62.31 53.34
CA ARG A 2 -18.50 61.65 52.83
C ARG A 2 -18.94 60.68 51.76
N PRO A 3 -18.32 60.60 50.53
CA PRO A 3 -18.63 59.60 49.57
C PRO A 3 -17.79 58.35 49.86
N THR A 4 -18.46 57.22 49.93
CA THR A 4 -17.87 55.85 50.08
C THR A 4 -17.40 55.33 48.72
N ALA A 5 -16.12 55.13 48.58
CA ALA A 5 -15.56 54.53 47.38
C ALA A 5 -15.72 53.01 47.46
N LEU A 6 -16.42 52.39 46.49
CA LEU A 6 -16.51 50.97 46.26
C LEU A 6 -15.30 50.51 45.45
N LEU A 7 -14.42 49.72 46.07
CA LEU A 7 -13.36 48.97 45.37
C LEU A 7 -13.97 47.75 44.74
N PHE A 8 -13.92 47.64 43.41
CA PHE A 8 -14.20 46.41 42.65
C PHE A 8 -12.90 45.59 42.52
N PRO A 9 -12.84 44.33 42.90
CA PRO A 9 -11.68 43.52 42.62
C PRO A 9 -11.72 43.05 41.16
N LEU A 10 -10.68 43.38 40.39
CA LEU A 10 -10.43 42.89 39.04
C LEU A 10 -9.93 41.44 39.10
N LEU A 11 -10.78 40.46 38.77
CA LEU A 11 -10.38 39.09 38.61
C LEU A 11 -9.61 38.95 37.26
N LEU A 12 -8.31 38.80 37.35
CA LEU A 12 -7.45 38.44 36.21
C LEU A 12 -7.57 36.95 35.95
N ALA A 13 -8.34 36.53 34.95
CA ALA A 13 -8.40 35.16 34.50
C ALA A 13 -7.13 34.81 33.70
N LEU A 14 -6.23 34.00 34.28
CA LEU A 14 -5.13 33.40 33.52
C LEU A 14 -5.71 32.32 32.60
N ALA A 15 -5.77 32.61 31.30
CA ALA A 15 -6.01 31.61 30.29
C ALA A 15 -4.71 30.76 30.10
N LEU A 16 -4.74 29.52 30.57
CA LEU A 16 -3.70 28.52 30.24
C LEU A 16 -3.87 28.15 28.76
N PRO A 17 -2.78 28.15 27.97
CA PRO A 17 -2.86 27.60 26.64
C PRO A 17 -3.12 26.09 26.75
N ALA A 18 -4.21 25.61 26.14
CA ALA A 18 -4.42 24.20 25.89
C ALA A 18 -3.33 23.76 24.91
N ALA A 19 -2.34 23.03 25.40
CA ALA A 19 -1.44 22.30 24.54
C ALA A 19 -2.29 21.25 23.80
N ALA A 20 -2.46 21.43 22.49
CA ALA A 20 -2.95 20.39 21.62
C ALA A 20 -1.92 19.23 21.72
N GLN A 21 -2.29 18.13 22.34
CA GLN A 21 -1.58 16.88 22.18
C GLN A 21 -1.84 16.45 20.74
N GLU A 22 -0.82 16.55 19.90
CA GLU A 22 -0.76 15.79 18.66
C GLU A 22 -0.83 14.31 19.12
N GLU A 23 -1.95 13.66 18.86
CA GLU A 23 -2.02 12.20 18.94
C GLU A 23 -1.01 11.70 17.91
N GLU A 24 0.13 11.24 18.38
CA GLU A 24 1.09 10.47 17.61
C GLU A 24 0.35 9.17 17.23
N THR A 25 -0.27 9.17 16.04
CA THR A 25 -0.88 7.97 15.47
C THR A 25 0.26 6.96 15.34
N ALA A 26 0.21 5.92 16.18
CA ALA A 26 1.14 4.80 16.06
C ALA A 26 1.12 4.31 14.61
N ALA A 27 2.31 4.04 14.06
CA ALA A 27 2.42 3.46 12.73
C ALA A 27 1.51 2.21 12.64
N PRO A 28 0.82 1.99 11.51
CA PRO A 28 0.00 0.81 11.33
C PRO A 28 0.79 -0.45 11.64
N GLU A 29 0.20 -1.36 12.41
CA GLU A 29 0.86 -2.61 12.79
C GLU A 29 0.72 -3.61 11.65
N ALA A 30 1.84 -4.26 11.28
CA ALA A 30 1.86 -5.30 10.26
C ALA A 30 0.98 -6.48 10.67
N ASP A 31 0.16 -7.00 9.73
CA ASP A 31 -0.79 -8.08 9.98
C ASP A 31 -0.07 -9.37 10.45
N PRO A 32 -0.36 -9.89 11.65
CA PRO A 32 0.34 -11.05 12.21
C PRO A 32 0.05 -12.36 11.45
N LEU A 33 -1.12 -12.47 10.78
CA LEU A 33 -1.45 -13.66 9.97
C LEU A 33 -0.57 -13.68 8.72
N VAL A 34 -0.45 -12.55 8.01
CA VAL A 34 0.42 -12.42 6.84
C VAL A 34 1.86 -12.72 7.21
N ARG A 35 2.35 -12.13 8.30
CA ARG A 35 3.71 -12.40 8.81
C ARG A 35 3.95 -13.88 8.99
N ALA A 36 3.09 -14.58 9.71
CA ALA A 36 3.22 -16.01 9.96
C ALA A 36 3.17 -16.84 8.67
N GLN A 37 2.36 -16.42 7.69
CA GLN A 37 2.27 -17.10 6.40
C GLN A 37 3.55 -16.91 5.57
N LEU A 38 4.08 -15.69 5.48
CA LEU A 38 5.31 -15.40 4.73
C LEU A 38 6.52 -16.11 5.36
N GLU A 39 6.62 -16.13 6.69
CA GLU A 39 7.65 -16.87 7.40
C GLU A 39 7.56 -18.39 7.16
N ALA A 40 6.35 -18.96 7.17
CA ALA A 40 6.13 -20.38 6.90
C ALA A 40 6.45 -20.77 5.45
N LEU A 41 6.26 -19.83 4.51
CA LEU A 41 6.63 -19.99 3.09
C LEU A 41 8.14 -19.80 2.85
N GLY A 42 8.87 -19.28 3.83
CA GLY A 42 10.31 -19.02 3.74
C GLY A 42 10.65 -17.75 2.95
N TYR A 43 9.71 -16.83 2.79
CA TYR A 43 9.94 -15.56 2.10
C TYR A 43 10.70 -14.57 2.98
N GLY A 44 11.73 -13.93 2.40
CA GLY A 44 12.35 -12.74 2.99
C GLY A 44 11.46 -11.52 2.73
N PHE A 45 11.25 -10.69 3.75
CA PHE A 45 10.46 -9.47 3.63
C PHE A 45 10.96 -8.38 4.56
N GLU A 46 10.62 -7.13 4.22
CA GLU A 46 10.71 -5.96 5.09
C GLU A 46 9.29 -5.47 5.40
N VAL A 47 9.09 -4.88 6.58
CA VAL A 47 7.85 -4.17 6.89
C VAL A 47 8.12 -2.69 6.72
N ASP A 48 7.32 -2.03 5.89
CA ASP A 48 7.47 -0.60 5.61
C ASP A 48 6.77 0.28 6.67
N ALA A 49 6.80 1.59 6.44
CA ALA A 49 6.24 2.57 7.38
C ALA A 49 4.70 2.49 7.51
N ASP A 50 4.03 1.93 6.51
CA ASP A 50 2.58 1.73 6.48
C ASP A 50 2.17 0.37 7.09
N GLY A 51 3.16 -0.43 7.52
CA GLY A 51 2.96 -1.76 8.09
C GLY A 51 2.77 -2.84 7.03
N ASP A 52 3.03 -2.55 5.76
CA ASP A 52 2.89 -3.49 4.66
C ASP A 52 4.17 -4.32 4.47
N PHE A 53 4.01 -5.51 3.89
CA PHE A 53 5.13 -6.43 3.66
C PHE A 53 5.69 -6.21 2.26
N LYS A 54 6.92 -5.73 2.18
CA LYS A 54 7.69 -5.57 0.95
C LYS A 54 8.58 -6.79 0.73
N LEU A 55 8.43 -7.42 -0.43
CA LEU A 55 9.21 -8.58 -0.86
C LEU A 55 9.97 -8.25 -2.14
N LEU A 56 11.21 -8.71 -2.24
CA LEU A 56 12.00 -8.64 -3.46
C LEU A 56 12.32 -10.05 -3.91
N PHE A 57 12.01 -10.35 -5.16
CA PHE A 57 12.25 -11.66 -5.78
C PHE A 57 13.33 -11.55 -6.85
N ASP A 58 14.30 -12.46 -6.79
CA ASP A 58 15.21 -12.67 -7.90
C ASP A 58 14.53 -13.59 -8.92
N LEU A 59 14.42 -13.15 -10.15
CA LEU A 59 13.81 -13.89 -11.26
C LEU A 59 14.85 -14.44 -12.22
N GLU A 60 14.39 -15.11 -13.27
CA GLU A 60 15.27 -15.63 -14.31
C GLU A 60 15.95 -14.49 -15.10
N GLU A 61 17.05 -14.80 -15.78
CA GLU A 61 17.82 -13.86 -16.60
C GLU A 61 18.40 -12.65 -15.84
N GLY A 62 18.49 -12.75 -14.51
CA GLY A 62 19.04 -11.70 -13.65
C GLY A 62 18.11 -10.52 -13.43
N ARG A 63 16.82 -10.69 -13.68
CA ARG A 63 15.78 -9.71 -13.35
C ARG A 63 15.37 -9.82 -11.88
N SER A 64 14.76 -8.77 -11.38
CA SER A 64 14.14 -8.71 -10.06
C SER A 64 12.69 -8.27 -10.16
N GLN A 65 11.92 -8.51 -9.10
CA GLN A 65 10.55 -7.99 -9.03
C GLN A 65 10.12 -7.73 -7.59
N LEU A 66 9.55 -6.56 -7.38
CA LEU A 66 8.94 -6.19 -6.12
C LEU A 66 7.50 -6.70 -6.01
N ALA A 67 7.15 -7.13 -4.79
CA ALA A 67 5.75 -7.33 -4.41
C ALA A 67 5.50 -6.71 -3.03
N TYR A 68 4.26 -6.28 -2.83
CA TYR A 68 3.77 -5.83 -1.53
C TYR A 68 2.54 -6.64 -1.13
N VAL A 69 2.51 -7.13 0.10
CA VAL A 69 1.30 -7.69 0.70
C VAL A 69 0.76 -6.65 1.67
N ILE A 70 -0.39 -6.08 1.33
CA ILE A 70 -0.99 -5.00 2.09
C ILE A 70 -1.59 -5.55 3.39
N SER A 71 -1.17 -5.02 4.54
CA SER A 71 -1.67 -5.43 5.85
C SER A 71 -3.11 -5.02 6.07
N GLY A 72 -3.50 -3.86 5.59
CA GLY A 72 -4.87 -3.37 5.60
C GLY A 72 -5.82 -4.28 4.80
N THR A 73 -7.07 -4.32 5.21
CA THR A 73 -8.12 -5.07 4.50
C THR A 73 -9.31 -4.18 4.22
N GLU A 74 -9.95 -4.40 3.07
CA GLU A 74 -11.17 -3.72 2.66
C GLU A 74 -12.38 -4.62 2.86
N GLU A 75 -13.50 -4.02 3.27
CA GLU A 75 -14.74 -4.77 3.49
C GLU A 75 -15.80 -4.37 2.48
N TYR A 76 -16.49 -5.38 1.94
CA TYR A 76 -17.70 -5.19 1.16
C TYR A 76 -18.75 -6.25 1.56
N GLY A 77 -19.75 -5.86 2.31
CA GLY A 77 -20.75 -6.77 2.84
C GLY A 77 -20.14 -7.81 3.77
N ALA A 78 -20.17 -9.07 3.37
CA ALA A 78 -19.56 -10.18 4.12
C ALA A 78 -18.12 -10.52 3.65
N LEU A 79 -17.61 -9.79 2.67
CA LEU A 79 -16.29 -10.05 2.12
C LEU A 79 -15.27 -9.15 2.79
N GLN A 80 -14.18 -9.74 3.27
CA GLN A 80 -12.95 -9.06 3.64
C GLN A 80 -11.87 -9.40 2.62
N VAL A 81 -11.25 -8.37 2.05
CA VAL A 81 -10.33 -8.50 0.92
C VAL A 81 -8.98 -7.91 1.30
N ARG A 82 -7.93 -8.62 0.98
CA ARG A 82 -6.53 -8.20 1.05
C ARG A 82 -5.99 -8.02 -0.35
N GLU A 83 -5.06 -7.10 -0.51
CA GLU A 83 -4.41 -6.83 -1.78
C GLU A 83 -2.96 -7.31 -1.76
N VAL A 84 -2.52 -7.82 -2.92
CA VAL A 84 -1.11 -8.05 -3.26
C VAL A 84 -0.80 -7.18 -4.47
N TRP A 85 0.22 -6.35 -4.35
CA TRP A 85 0.62 -5.36 -5.35
C TRP A 85 1.96 -5.70 -5.95
N SER A 86 2.14 -5.46 -7.26
CA SER A 86 3.44 -5.53 -7.93
C SER A 86 3.52 -4.45 -9.00
N PRO A 87 4.48 -3.51 -8.92
CA PRO A 87 4.65 -2.45 -9.91
C PRO A 87 5.27 -2.99 -11.20
N ALA A 88 5.04 -2.30 -12.34
CA ALA A 88 5.61 -2.70 -13.62
C ALA A 88 5.98 -1.54 -14.55
N TYR A 89 5.54 -0.34 -14.27
CA TYR A 89 5.85 0.79 -15.13
C TYR A 89 5.72 2.10 -14.36
N ARG A 90 6.65 3.01 -14.59
CA ARG A 90 6.61 4.37 -14.03
C ARG A 90 6.52 5.38 -15.17
N THR A 91 5.61 6.36 -15.04
CA THR A 91 5.55 7.48 -15.98
C THR A 91 6.33 8.68 -15.43
N GLU A 92 7.03 9.38 -16.32
CA GLU A 92 7.67 10.66 -15.97
C GLU A 92 6.70 11.84 -16.01
N GLY A 93 5.50 11.64 -16.54
CA GLY A 93 4.49 12.69 -16.71
C GLY A 93 3.29 12.54 -15.78
N ASP A 94 2.37 13.50 -15.90
CA ASP A 94 1.14 13.52 -15.09
C ASP A 94 0.14 12.40 -15.45
N ALA A 95 0.37 11.68 -16.56
CA ALA A 95 -0.49 10.58 -17.02
C ALA A 95 0.33 9.55 -17.79
N PHE A 96 -0.18 8.31 -17.86
CA PHE A 96 0.41 7.31 -18.76
C PHE A 96 0.21 7.71 -20.23
N PRO A 97 1.18 7.38 -21.10
CA PRO A 97 0.95 7.38 -22.54
C PRO A 97 -0.31 6.56 -22.88
N VAL A 98 -1.04 7.01 -23.90
CA VAL A 98 -2.35 6.40 -24.25
C VAL A 98 -2.23 4.93 -24.63
N ASP A 99 -1.16 4.57 -25.33
CA ASP A 99 -0.84 3.19 -25.70
C ASP A 99 -0.54 2.32 -24.50
N VAL A 100 0.25 2.81 -23.53
CA VAL A 100 0.51 2.14 -22.26
C VAL A 100 -0.79 1.93 -21.49
N ALA A 101 -1.61 2.97 -21.32
CA ALA A 101 -2.88 2.86 -20.60
C ALA A 101 -3.82 1.82 -21.25
N ASN A 102 -3.95 1.84 -22.58
CA ASN A 102 -4.77 0.87 -23.31
C ASN A 102 -4.21 -0.55 -23.20
N ARG A 103 -2.89 -0.72 -23.23
CA ARG A 103 -2.24 -2.01 -23.05
C ARG A 103 -2.52 -2.60 -21.67
N LEU A 104 -2.44 -1.79 -20.62
CA LEU A 104 -2.74 -2.18 -19.24
C LEU A 104 -4.22 -2.57 -19.06
N LEU A 105 -5.15 -1.80 -19.63
CA LEU A 105 -6.59 -2.12 -19.61
C LEU A 105 -6.89 -3.44 -20.34
N GLN A 106 -6.26 -3.67 -21.49
CA GLN A 106 -6.41 -4.94 -22.21
C GLN A 106 -5.86 -6.13 -21.42
N ALA A 107 -4.70 -5.95 -20.76
CA ALA A 107 -4.12 -6.96 -19.90
C ALA A 107 -5.01 -7.26 -18.69
N SER A 108 -5.65 -6.24 -18.10
CA SER A 108 -6.61 -6.42 -17.01
C SER A 108 -7.82 -7.25 -17.45
N HIS A 109 -8.29 -7.10 -18.70
CA HIS A 109 -9.40 -7.91 -19.22
C HIS A 109 -9.04 -9.39 -19.38
N THR A 110 -7.81 -9.69 -19.76
CA THR A 110 -7.33 -11.06 -20.01
C THR A 110 -6.68 -11.73 -18.79
N GLY A 111 -6.35 -10.93 -17.76
CA GLY A 111 -5.74 -11.41 -16.52
C GLY A 111 -6.64 -12.39 -15.76
N LYS A 112 -6.02 -13.37 -15.11
CA LYS A 112 -6.75 -14.39 -14.32
C LYS A 112 -7.08 -13.89 -12.91
N LEU A 113 -6.14 -13.17 -12.30
CA LEU A 113 -6.26 -12.67 -10.93
C LEU A 113 -5.88 -11.19 -10.93
N GLY A 114 -6.78 -10.31 -10.49
CA GLY A 114 -6.46 -8.90 -10.36
C GLY A 114 -6.58 -8.07 -11.65
N ALA A 115 -6.16 -6.82 -11.53
CA ALA A 115 -6.22 -5.83 -12.60
C ALA A 115 -5.10 -4.80 -12.43
N TRP A 116 -4.75 -4.14 -13.53
CA TRP A 116 -3.83 -3.00 -13.51
C TRP A 116 -4.54 -1.76 -13.00
N VAL A 117 -3.89 -1.08 -12.07
CA VAL A 117 -4.34 0.21 -11.53
C VAL A 117 -3.22 1.23 -11.69
N ARG A 118 -3.60 2.50 -11.63
CA ARG A 118 -2.64 3.58 -11.47
C ARG A 118 -2.54 3.95 -9.99
N GLN A 119 -1.33 3.84 -9.44
CA GLN A 119 -0.98 4.32 -8.11
C GLN A 119 0.07 5.43 -8.29
N ASP A 120 -0.34 6.67 -8.07
CA ASP A 120 0.50 7.86 -8.31
C ASP A 120 1.06 7.91 -9.74
N ASP A 121 2.35 7.74 -9.92
CA ASP A 121 3.06 7.69 -11.18
C ASP A 121 3.29 6.26 -11.71
N MET A 122 2.86 5.23 -10.96
CA MET A 122 3.12 3.83 -11.28
C MET A 122 1.89 3.09 -11.80
N ALA A 123 2.12 2.16 -12.74
CA ALA A 123 1.20 1.09 -13.06
C ALA A 123 1.51 -0.10 -12.15
N VAL A 124 0.52 -0.51 -11.37
CA VAL A 124 0.63 -1.58 -10.38
C VAL A 124 -0.39 -2.66 -10.71
N LEU A 125 0.04 -3.91 -10.74
CA LEU A 125 -0.89 -5.04 -10.75
C LEU A 125 -1.41 -5.25 -9.34
N VAL A 126 -2.72 -5.18 -9.15
CA VAL A 126 -3.39 -5.43 -7.88
C VAL A 126 -4.15 -6.74 -7.96
N VAL A 127 -3.72 -7.70 -7.16
CA VAL A 127 -4.39 -8.99 -6.98
C VAL A 127 -5.17 -8.95 -5.68
N LYS A 128 -6.45 -9.31 -5.72
CA LYS A 128 -7.33 -9.33 -4.55
C LYS A 128 -7.58 -10.77 -4.11
N VAL A 129 -7.32 -11.03 -2.82
CA VAL A 129 -7.58 -12.33 -2.17
C VAL A 129 -8.45 -12.14 -0.93
N ALA A 130 -9.08 -13.21 -0.45
CA ALA A 130 -9.76 -13.15 0.83
C ALA A 130 -8.75 -12.79 1.95
N ALA A 131 -9.13 -11.94 2.90
CA ALA A 131 -8.25 -11.57 4.02
C ALA A 131 -7.82 -12.78 4.85
N GLY A 132 -8.69 -13.81 4.96
CA GLY A 132 -8.41 -15.09 5.59
C GLY A 132 -7.89 -16.17 4.63
N ALA A 133 -7.33 -15.80 3.47
CA ALA A 133 -6.72 -16.75 2.53
C ALA A 133 -5.65 -17.62 3.23
N THR A 134 -5.54 -18.86 2.79
CA THR A 134 -4.49 -19.76 3.25
C THR A 134 -3.12 -19.32 2.75
N GLY A 135 -2.03 -19.78 3.38
CA GLY A 135 -0.68 -19.52 2.91
C GLY A 135 -0.47 -19.93 1.44
N ALA A 136 -1.05 -21.03 0.99
CA ALA A 136 -0.97 -21.47 -0.41
C ALA A 136 -1.73 -20.53 -1.38
N GLU A 137 -2.85 -19.97 -0.96
CA GLU A 137 -3.59 -18.98 -1.77
C GLU A 137 -2.84 -17.64 -1.81
N LEU A 138 -2.22 -17.22 -0.70
CA LEU A 138 -1.38 -16.04 -0.65
C LEU A 138 -0.14 -16.21 -1.53
N ASP A 139 0.55 -17.36 -1.45
CA ASP A 139 1.68 -17.72 -2.31
C ASP A 139 1.31 -17.65 -3.79
N ALA A 140 0.18 -18.25 -4.18
CA ALA A 140 -0.31 -18.19 -5.56
C ALA A 140 -0.59 -16.76 -6.04
N ALA A 141 -1.12 -15.90 -5.16
CA ALA A 141 -1.38 -14.50 -5.48
C ALA A 141 -0.08 -13.70 -5.66
N ILE A 142 0.91 -13.90 -4.77
CA ILE A 142 2.24 -13.29 -4.87
C ILE A 142 2.93 -13.75 -6.14
N SER A 143 3.00 -15.05 -6.38
CA SER A 143 3.62 -15.64 -7.57
C SER A 143 2.98 -15.11 -8.86
N TYR A 144 1.65 -15.02 -8.92
CA TYR A 144 0.95 -14.44 -10.06
C TYR A 144 1.32 -12.95 -10.24
N ALA A 145 1.32 -12.18 -9.15
CA ALA A 145 1.61 -10.74 -9.21
C ALA A 145 3.01 -10.48 -9.76
N ILE A 146 4.04 -11.12 -9.23
CA ILE A 146 5.43 -10.90 -9.66
C ILE A 146 5.67 -11.31 -11.12
N HIS A 147 5.18 -12.48 -11.57
CA HIS A 147 5.44 -12.92 -12.94
C HIS A 147 4.68 -12.09 -13.98
N VAL A 148 3.45 -11.65 -13.66
CA VAL A 148 2.68 -10.81 -14.59
C VAL A 148 3.24 -9.38 -14.63
N ALA A 149 3.70 -8.87 -13.49
CA ALA A 149 4.29 -7.54 -13.42
C ALA A 149 5.65 -7.50 -14.14
N ASP A 150 6.54 -8.44 -13.88
CA ASP A 150 7.83 -8.57 -14.57
C ASP A 150 7.66 -8.66 -16.09
N GLY A 151 6.75 -9.50 -16.57
CA GLY A 151 6.47 -9.62 -18.00
C GLY A 151 5.95 -8.31 -18.62
N MET A 152 5.12 -7.56 -17.91
CA MET A 152 4.62 -6.26 -18.35
C MET A 152 5.71 -5.18 -18.29
N GLU A 153 6.54 -5.19 -17.26
CA GLU A 153 7.69 -4.28 -17.17
C GLU A 153 8.63 -4.49 -18.35
N ALA A 154 9.04 -5.72 -18.60
CA ALA A 154 9.91 -6.06 -19.73
C ALA A 154 9.31 -5.59 -21.07
N GLU A 155 7.99 -5.74 -21.26
CA GLU A 155 7.28 -5.27 -22.47
C GLU A 155 7.30 -3.75 -22.60
N LEU A 156 6.92 -3.03 -21.53
CA LEU A 156 6.72 -1.58 -21.58
C LEU A 156 8.03 -0.77 -21.54
N THR A 157 9.09 -1.36 -20.96
CA THR A 157 10.39 -0.70 -20.77
C THR A 157 11.45 -1.16 -21.79
N ASN A 158 11.09 -2.02 -22.74
CA ASN A 158 12.04 -2.68 -23.65
C ASN A 158 13.13 -3.50 -22.93
N GLY A 159 12.73 -4.23 -21.89
CA GLY A 159 13.59 -5.12 -21.14
C GLY A 159 14.40 -4.46 -20.03
N GLN A 160 14.11 -3.21 -19.66
CA GLN A 160 14.70 -2.62 -18.44
C GLN A 160 14.11 -3.26 -17.20
N ASP A 161 14.86 -3.26 -16.12
CA ASP A 161 14.53 -3.81 -14.83
C ASP A 161 14.64 -2.68 -13.79
N GLU A 162 13.50 -2.23 -13.28
CA GLU A 162 13.41 -1.13 -12.30
C GLU A 162 12.92 -1.64 -10.95
N PHE A 163 12.08 -2.69 -10.96
CA PHE A 163 11.35 -3.19 -9.81
C PHE A 163 11.81 -4.60 -9.45
#